data_cbf550ad798e6124ada5ab1746596ec7
#
_entry.id   cbf550ad798e6124ada5ab1746596ec7
#
_cell.length_a   1.000
_cell.length_b   1.000
_cell.length_c   1.000
_cell.angle_alpha   90.00
_cell.angle_beta   90.00
_cell.angle_gamma   90.00
#
_symmetry.space_group_name_H-M   'P 1'
#
loop_
_entity.id
_entity.type
_entity.pdbx_description
1 polymer ?
#
loop_
_entity_poly.entity_id
_entity_poly.type
_entity_poly.pdbx_seq_one_letter_code
_entity_poly.pdbx_strand_id
1 'polypeptide(L)'
;PVEKKKGDKVLAGTINQRGSFIISATQVGSETVLARIIHMVQEAQGSKAPVQRIVDRITGIFVPVVLGIAILTFILWVVIGGSEYMSYGIMSAVSVLVIACPCALGLATPTALMVGIGKAAGQHILIKDAVALEQMRKVNVVVLDKTGTLTEGHPTATGWLWAQPQEPHFKNVLLAAELKSEHPLAGAIVAALQEEEKIKPATLDSFESITGKGIKVSYQGRTYWVGSHKLLKDFGAIVSDVMADMLVRYESDGNGIIYFGCENELLAIIAVSDPIKATSAEAVKELKRQGIDICMLTGDGQRTALAVSSRLGIERFVADALPDDKAEFIRELQLQGKKVAMVGDGINDSQALAL
;
A
#
# COMPACT_ATOMS: atom_id res chain seq x y z
N PRO A 1 -19.75 11.64 0.48
CA PRO A 1 -20.67 11.50 1.62
C PRO A 1 -20.79 10.03 2.01
N VAL A 2 -20.73 9.75 3.32
CA VAL A 2 -20.86 8.39 3.86
C VAL A 2 -21.99 8.38 4.88
N GLU A 3 -22.92 7.45 4.75
CA GLU A 3 -23.99 7.26 5.71
C GLU A 3 -23.42 6.70 7.02
N LYS A 4 -23.88 7.23 8.17
CA LYS A 4 -23.45 6.82 9.51
C LYS A 4 -24.62 6.29 10.32
N LYS A 5 -24.41 5.15 10.98
CA LYS A 5 -25.39 4.47 11.84
C LYS A 5 -24.90 4.49 13.30
N LYS A 6 -25.77 4.10 14.21
CA LYS A 6 -25.44 3.98 15.63
C LYS A 6 -24.29 2.99 15.84
N GLY A 7 -23.22 3.43 16.48
CA GLY A 7 -22.00 2.63 16.70
C GLY A 7 -20.86 2.92 15.72
N ASP A 8 -21.12 3.64 14.62
CA ASP A 8 -20.08 3.97 13.65
C ASP A 8 -19.11 5.04 14.18
N LYS A 9 -17.84 4.89 13.80
CA LYS A 9 -16.82 5.91 14.09
C LYS A 9 -17.01 7.13 13.21
N VAL A 10 -16.90 8.32 13.81
CA VAL A 10 -16.82 9.61 13.14
C VAL A 10 -15.44 10.23 13.33
N LEU A 11 -14.96 10.99 12.36
CA LEU A 11 -13.62 11.54 12.36
C LEU A 11 -13.65 13.05 12.55
N ALA A 12 -12.74 13.58 13.36
CA ALA A 12 -12.52 15.02 13.49
C ALA A 12 -12.16 15.64 12.13
N GLY A 13 -12.69 16.83 11.85
CA GLY A 13 -12.49 17.52 10.58
C GLY A 13 -13.50 17.15 9.48
N THR A 14 -14.41 16.21 9.72
CA THR A 14 -15.53 15.92 8.81
C THR A 14 -16.75 16.77 9.13
N ILE A 15 -17.55 17.07 8.10
CA ILE A 15 -18.73 17.94 8.21
C ILE A 15 -19.99 17.08 8.11
N ASN A 16 -20.88 17.19 9.09
CA ASN A 16 -22.21 16.60 8.99
C ASN A 16 -23.06 17.37 7.97
N GLN A 17 -23.52 16.68 6.93
CA GLN A 17 -24.30 17.29 5.86
C GLN A 17 -25.82 17.25 6.09
N ARG A 18 -26.32 16.20 6.74
CA ARG A 18 -27.76 16.02 7.01
C ARG A 18 -28.00 15.31 8.33
N GLY A 19 -29.10 15.65 8.97
CA GLY A 19 -29.50 15.01 10.23
C GLY A 19 -28.75 15.54 11.45
N SER A 20 -29.04 14.95 12.62
CA SER A 20 -28.36 15.21 13.87
C SER A 20 -28.07 13.90 14.59
N PHE A 21 -26.96 13.83 15.31
CA PHE A 21 -26.58 12.67 16.09
C PHE A 21 -25.73 13.08 17.30
N ILE A 22 -25.70 12.24 18.29
CA ILE A 22 -24.87 12.42 19.50
C ILE A 22 -23.61 11.58 19.32
N ILE A 23 -22.45 12.17 19.59
CA ILE A 23 -21.16 11.49 19.54
C ILE A 23 -20.54 11.42 20.92
N SER A 24 -19.74 10.38 21.16
CA SER A 24 -18.83 10.30 22.30
C SER A 24 -17.40 10.48 21.77
N ALA A 25 -16.70 11.49 22.29
CA ALA A 25 -15.29 11.72 21.90
C ALA A 25 -14.42 10.65 22.55
N THR A 26 -13.76 9.83 21.75
CA THR A 26 -12.85 8.77 22.20
C THR A 26 -11.39 9.20 22.12
N GLN A 27 -11.05 10.09 21.18
CA GLN A 27 -9.72 10.67 21.00
C GLN A 27 -9.85 12.18 20.83
N VAL A 28 -9.04 12.94 21.54
CA VAL A 28 -9.07 14.41 21.55
C VAL A 28 -7.65 14.99 21.40
N GLY A 29 -7.56 16.25 20.97
CA GLY A 29 -6.27 16.93 20.84
C GLY A 29 -5.34 16.27 19.83
N SER A 30 -4.10 16.00 20.21
CA SER A 30 -3.05 15.44 19.36
C SER A 30 -3.30 14.00 18.91
N GLU A 31 -4.20 13.28 19.57
CA GLU A 31 -4.48 11.87 19.25
C GLU A 31 -5.52 11.70 18.13
N THR A 32 -6.18 12.77 17.74
CA THR A 32 -7.15 12.72 16.64
C THR A 32 -6.49 12.39 15.30
N VAL A 33 -7.23 11.72 14.40
CA VAL A 33 -6.75 11.44 13.03
C VAL A 33 -6.33 12.71 12.31
N LEU A 34 -7.11 13.81 12.47
CA LEU A 34 -6.79 15.09 11.86
C LEU A 34 -5.45 15.65 12.38
N ALA A 35 -5.20 15.59 13.70
CA ALA A 35 -3.95 16.06 14.28
C ALA A 35 -2.74 15.25 13.76
N ARG A 36 -2.89 13.92 13.61
CA ARG A 36 -1.84 13.08 13.02
C ARG A 36 -1.55 13.42 11.56
N ILE A 37 -2.59 13.71 10.76
CA ILE A 37 -2.42 14.16 9.37
C ILE A 37 -1.67 15.49 9.34
N ILE A 38 -2.05 16.46 10.17
CA ILE A 38 -1.39 17.76 10.25
C ILE A 38 0.09 17.58 10.62
N HIS A 39 0.38 16.74 11.63
CA HIS A 39 1.74 16.46 12.07
C HIS A 39 2.57 15.82 10.95
N MET A 40 2.04 14.83 10.25
CA MET A 40 2.72 14.19 9.13
C MET A 40 3.05 15.17 7.99
N VAL A 41 2.12 16.08 7.65
CA VAL A 41 2.35 17.12 6.64
C VAL A 41 3.44 18.10 7.11
N GLN A 42 3.42 18.50 8.38
CA GLN A 42 4.44 19.39 8.96
C GLN A 42 5.83 18.73 8.96
N GLU A 43 5.93 17.46 9.34
CA GLU A 43 7.19 16.70 9.28
C GLU A 43 7.71 16.59 7.85
N ALA A 44 6.84 16.26 6.89
CA ALA A 44 7.21 16.19 5.49
C ALA A 44 7.73 17.53 4.95
N GLN A 45 7.07 18.64 5.30
CA GLN A 45 7.49 19.99 4.92
C GLN A 45 8.80 20.41 5.58
N GLY A 46 9.07 19.94 6.81
CA GLY A 46 10.32 20.21 7.55
C GLY A 46 11.49 19.35 7.10
N SER A 47 11.26 18.26 6.36
CA SER A 47 12.32 17.34 5.93
C SER A 47 13.16 17.94 4.79
N LYS A 48 14.48 17.71 4.84
CA LYS A 48 15.42 18.18 3.79
C LYS A 48 15.54 17.15 2.68
N ALA A 49 15.17 17.51 1.46
CA ALA A 49 15.42 16.71 0.28
C ALA A 49 16.93 16.54 0.00
N PRO A 50 17.36 15.42 -0.61
CA PRO A 50 18.75 15.19 -1.01
C PRO A 50 19.32 16.32 -1.88
N VAL A 51 18.55 16.86 -2.81
CA VAL A 51 18.97 17.99 -3.64
C VAL A 51 19.27 19.22 -2.81
N GLN A 52 18.55 19.50 -1.74
CA GLN A 52 18.82 20.63 -0.85
C GLN A 52 20.16 20.47 -0.13
N ARG A 53 20.53 19.27 0.29
CA ARG A 53 21.85 18.98 0.88
C ARG A 53 22.99 19.24 -0.10
N ILE A 54 22.77 18.99 -1.40
CA ILE A 54 23.75 19.30 -2.45
C ILE A 54 23.90 20.83 -2.57
N VAL A 55 22.80 21.56 -2.60
CA VAL A 55 22.80 23.03 -2.66
C VAL A 55 23.50 23.62 -1.43
N ASP A 56 23.19 23.12 -0.22
CA ASP A 56 23.85 23.58 1.04
C ASP A 56 25.37 23.35 0.97
N ARG A 57 25.83 22.20 0.43
CA ARG A 57 27.26 21.91 0.27
C ARG A 57 27.94 22.86 -0.74
N ILE A 58 27.30 23.07 -1.89
CA ILE A 58 27.81 24.00 -2.91
C ILE A 58 27.93 25.41 -2.33
N THR A 59 26.89 25.89 -1.66
CA THR A 59 26.84 27.20 -1.01
C THR A 59 27.92 27.33 0.06
N GLY A 60 28.18 26.28 0.84
CA GLY A 60 29.22 26.23 1.86
C GLY A 60 30.64 26.43 1.31
N ILE A 61 30.91 26.11 0.03
CA ILE A 61 32.16 26.35 -0.65
C ILE A 61 32.13 27.71 -1.37
N PHE A 62 31.02 28.00 -2.03
CA PHE A 62 30.85 29.17 -2.88
C PHE A 62 30.94 30.48 -2.09
N VAL A 63 30.28 30.56 -0.93
CA VAL A 63 30.27 31.80 -0.12
C VAL A 63 31.67 32.20 0.36
N PRO A 64 32.50 31.33 0.94
CA PRO A 64 33.88 31.68 1.27
C PRO A 64 34.74 32.12 0.07
N VAL A 65 34.56 31.48 -1.09
CA VAL A 65 35.29 31.86 -2.31
C VAL A 65 34.89 33.25 -2.78
N VAL A 66 33.61 33.55 -2.82
CA VAL A 66 33.08 34.88 -3.20
C VAL A 66 33.54 35.95 -2.22
N LEU A 67 33.54 35.65 -0.92
CA LEU A 67 34.05 36.55 0.10
C LEU A 67 35.56 36.86 -0.12
N GLY A 68 36.34 35.82 -0.43
CA GLY A 68 37.76 35.99 -0.78
C GLY A 68 37.96 36.88 -2.01
N ILE A 69 37.12 36.69 -3.06
CA ILE A 69 37.16 37.53 -4.27
C ILE A 69 36.80 38.98 -3.93
N ALA A 70 35.77 39.19 -3.11
CA ALA A 70 35.34 40.53 -2.71
C ALA A 70 36.43 41.27 -1.93
N ILE A 71 37.08 40.58 -0.98
CA ILE A 71 38.24 41.13 -0.21
C ILE A 71 39.40 41.43 -1.15
N LEU A 72 39.74 40.52 -2.06
CA LEU A 72 40.78 40.74 -3.05
C LEU A 72 40.50 41.95 -3.94
N THR A 73 39.25 42.06 -4.41
CA THR A 73 38.80 43.21 -5.21
C THR A 73 38.99 44.53 -4.46
N PHE A 74 38.59 44.57 -3.18
CA PHE A 74 38.79 45.74 -2.34
C PHE A 74 40.27 46.08 -2.20
N ILE A 75 41.11 45.10 -1.87
CA ILE A 75 42.60 45.30 -1.71
C ILE A 75 43.20 45.81 -3.01
N LEU A 76 42.86 45.27 -4.15
CA LEU A 76 43.39 45.69 -5.44
C LEU A 76 43.06 47.19 -5.75
N TRP A 77 41.84 47.60 -5.47
CA TRP A 77 41.43 49.00 -5.65
C TRP A 77 42.22 49.94 -4.75
N VAL A 78 42.44 49.58 -3.49
CA VAL A 78 43.21 50.42 -2.54
C VAL A 78 44.70 50.43 -2.84
N VAL A 79 45.31 49.28 -3.19
CA VAL A 79 46.71 49.13 -3.46
C VAL A 79 47.12 49.80 -4.79
N ILE A 80 46.32 49.60 -5.85
CA ILE A 80 46.66 50.14 -7.19
C ILE A 80 46.17 51.56 -7.34
N GLY A 81 44.99 51.90 -6.80
CA GLY A 81 44.35 53.21 -6.95
C GLY A 81 44.75 54.23 -5.87
N GLY A 82 45.26 53.76 -4.72
CA GLY A 82 45.54 54.59 -3.57
C GLY A 82 44.29 54.87 -2.71
N SER A 83 44.48 55.64 -1.64
CA SER A 83 43.47 55.97 -0.66
C SER A 83 42.25 56.71 -1.22
N GLU A 84 42.45 57.46 -2.32
CA GLU A 84 41.32 58.18 -3.00
C GLU A 84 40.33 57.25 -3.64
N TYR A 85 40.69 56.02 -3.98
CA TYR A 85 39.80 55.01 -4.59
C TYR A 85 39.15 54.07 -3.58
N MET A 86 39.28 54.32 -2.27
CA MET A 86 38.67 53.48 -1.23
C MET A 86 37.17 53.31 -1.40
N SER A 87 36.44 54.36 -1.77
CA SER A 87 35.00 54.29 -2.01
C SER A 87 34.65 53.38 -3.19
N TYR A 88 35.43 53.39 -4.27
CA TYR A 88 35.28 52.49 -5.40
C TYR A 88 35.60 51.04 -5.03
N GLY A 89 36.60 50.83 -4.19
CA GLY A 89 36.93 49.51 -3.65
C GLY A 89 35.79 48.89 -2.84
N ILE A 90 35.18 49.69 -1.95
CA ILE A 90 34.02 49.25 -1.15
C ILE A 90 32.84 48.95 -2.06
N MET A 91 32.47 49.84 -2.99
CA MET A 91 31.39 49.63 -3.92
C MET A 91 31.57 48.37 -4.77
N SER A 92 32.76 48.12 -5.30
CA SER A 92 33.10 46.96 -6.09
C SER A 92 32.98 45.67 -5.28
N ALA A 93 33.55 45.65 -4.06
CA ALA A 93 33.45 44.50 -3.17
C ALA A 93 32.03 44.17 -2.77
N VAL A 94 31.21 45.17 -2.43
CA VAL A 94 29.80 45.02 -2.12
C VAL A 94 29.02 44.50 -3.35
N SER A 95 29.33 45.04 -4.53
CA SER A 95 28.72 44.58 -5.79
C SER A 95 28.99 43.11 -6.06
N VAL A 96 30.24 42.63 -5.85
CA VAL A 96 30.58 41.20 -5.96
C VAL A 96 29.77 40.36 -5.01
N LEU A 97 29.61 40.75 -3.74
CA LEU A 97 28.85 40.01 -2.74
C LEU A 97 27.37 39.95 -3.07
N VAL A 98 26.75 41.06 -3.51
CA VAL A 98 25.33 41.15 -3.81
C VAL A 98 25.00 40.36 -5.07
N ILE A 99 25.78 40.51 -6.14
CA ILE A 99 25.50 39.81 -7.42
C ILE A 99 25.75 38.33 -7.31
N ALA A 100 26.74 37.90 -6.55
CA ALA A 100 27.11 36.51 -6.41
C ALA A 100 26.19 35.71 -5.43
N CYS A 101 25.20 36.35 -4.80
CA CYS A 101 24.32 35.64 -3.86
C CYS A 101 23.48 34.56 -4.55
N PRO A 102 23.64 33.26 -4.21
CA PRO A 102 22.81 32.19 -4.75
C PRO A 102 21.45 32.05 -4.05
N CYS A 103 20.88 33.17 -3.54
CA CYS A 103 19.68 33.18 -2.68
C CYS A 103 18.47 32.51 -3.33
N ALA A 104 18.28 32.69 -4.64
CA ALA A 104 17.20 32.07 -5.37
C ALA A 104 17.32 30.54 -5.40
N LEU A 105 18.54 30.00 -5.52
CA LEU A 105 18.77 28.55 -5.55
C LEU A 105 18.43 27.90 -4.21
N GLY A 106 18.77 28.56 -3.10
CA GLY A 106 18.46 28.07 -1.74
C GLY A 106 16.97 28.07 -1.40
N LEU A 107 16.16 28.95 -2.00
CA LEU A 107 14.73 29.08 -1.73
C LEU A 107 13.85 28.28 -2.71
N ALA A 108 14.27 28.09 -3.94
CA ALA A 108 13.45 27.47 -5.00
C ALA A 108 13.01 26.05 -4.66
N THR A 109 13.93 25.21 -4.21
CA THR A 109 13.63 23.80 -3.90
C THR A 109 12.71 23.64 -2.70
N PRO A 110 12.97 24.26 -1.52
CA PRO A 110 12.05 24.17 -0.38
C PRO A 110 10.65 24.68 -0.72
N THR A 111 10.54 25.81 -1.45
CA THR A 111 9.26 26.35 -1.85
C THR A 111 8.50 25.40 -2.78
N ALA A 112 9.16 24.84 -3.78
CA ALA A 112 8.54 23.89 -4.70
C ALA A 112 8.06 22.62 -3.98
N LEU A 113 8.85 22.08 -3.05
CA LEU A 113 8.49 20.92 -2.24
C LEU A 113 7.29 21.23 -1.32
N MET A 114 7.32 22.38 -0.64
CA MET A 114 6.22 22.79 0.25
C MET A 114 4.90 22.92 -0.50
N VAL A 115 4.91 23.56 -1.67
CA VAL A 115 3.73 23.65 -2.54
C VAL A 115 3.30 22.29 -3.05
N GLY A 116 4.25 21.45 -3.47
CA GLY A 116 3.97 20.08 -3.95
C GLY A 116 3.32 19.20 -2.88
N ILE A 117 3.89 19.17 -1.68
CA ILE A 117 3.36 18.41 -0.53
C ILE A 117 1.97 18.94 -0.14
N GLY A 118 1.80 20.26 -0.08
CA GLY A 118 0.50 20.87 0.24
C GLY A 118 -0.58 20.54 -0.79
N LYS A 119 -0.24 20.57 -2.09
CA LYS A 119 -1.15 20.19 -3.16
C LYS A 119 -1.51 18.69 -3.12
N ALA A 120 -0.55 17.82 -2.83
CA ALA A 120 -0.78 16.40 -2.64
C ALA A 120 -1.73 16.13 -1.46
N ALA A 121 -1.52 16.78 -0.33
CA ALA A 121 -2.40 16.68 0.83
C ALA A 121 -3.84 17.13 0.52
N GLY A 122 -4.01 18.17 -0.29
CA GLY A 122 -5.34 18.62 -0.78
C GLY A 122 -6.03 17.59 -1.70
N GLN A 123 -5.29 16.65 -2.25
CA GLN A 123 -5.79 15.50 -3.03
C GLN A 123 -5.83 14.19 -2.22
N HIS A 124 -5.76 14.28 -0.89
CA HIS A 124 -5.72 13.14 0.03
C HIS A 124 -4.48 12.23 -0.11
N ILE A 125 -3.40 12.74 -0.69
CA ILE A 125 -2.12 12.05 -0.81
C ILE A 125 -1.19 12.60 0.26
N LEU A 126 -0.87 11.77 1.27
CA LEU A 126 0.02 12.15 2.36
C LEU A 126 1.44 11.70 2.02
N ILE A 127 2.35 12.67 1.92
CA ILE A 127 3.77 12.43 1.66
C ILE A 127 4.49 12.41 3.01
N LYS A 128 5.23 11.35 3.27
CA LYS A 128 5.94 11.14 4.54
C LYS A 128 7.13 12.08 4.69
N ASP A 129 7.90 12.26 3.61
CA ASP A 129 9.08 13.11 3.60
C ASP A 129 9.44 13.59 2.17
N ALA A 130 10.29 14.59 2.08
CA ALA A 130 10.76 15.14 0.81
C ALA A 130 11.70 14.19 0.03
N VAL A 131 12.33 13.23 0.73
CA VAL A 131 13.18 12.21 0.10
C VAL A 131 12.34 11.28 -0.75
N ALA A 132 11.21 10.82 -0.20
CA ALA A 132 10.25 9.98 -0.92
C ALA A 132 9.76 10.66 -2.21
N LEU A 133 9.40 11.95 -2.13
CA LEU A 133 8.95 12.72 -3.31
C LEU A 133 10.04 12.83 -4.39
N GLU A 134 11.30 13.06 -3.99
CA GLU A 134 12.43 13.11 -4.94
C GLU A 134 12.72 11.73 -5.55
N GLN A 135 12.64 10.65 -4.75
CA GLN A 135 12.90 9.29 -5.21
C GLN A 135 11.83 8.80 -6.20
N MET A 136 10.57 9.20 -6.02
CA MET A 136 9.48 8.84 -6.95
C MET A 136 9.80 9.18 -8.41
N ARG A 137 10.52 10.27 -8.67
CA ARG A 137 10.94 10.63 -10.04
C ARG A 137 11.86 9.58 -10.68
N LYS A 138 12.59 8.80 -9.88
CA LYS A 138 13.58 7.82 -10.36
C LYS A 138 12.98 6.43 -10.54
N VAL A 139 11.75 6.23 -10.09
CA VAL A 139 11.05 4.95 -10.17
C VAL A 139 10.88 4.56 -11.63
N ASN A 140 11.28 3.34 -11.95
CA ASN A 140 11.11 2.74 -13.26
C ASN A 140 10.37 1.40 -13.23
N VAL A 141 10.10 0.87 -12.03
CA VAL A 141 9.26 -0.30 -11.81
C VAL A 141 8.28 -0.01 -10.68
N VAL A 142 6.99 -0.27 -10.92
CA VAL A 142 5.96 -0.23 -9.88
C VAL A 142 5.48 -1.65 -9.64
N VAL A 143 5.58 -2.11 -8.42
CA VAL A 143 5.08 -3.39 -7.96
C VAL A 143 3.79 -3.14 -7.20
N LEU A 144 2.69 -3.74 -7.64
CA LEU A 144 1.36 -3.55 -7.10
C LEU A 144 0.90 -4.81 -6.39
N ASP A 145 0.52 -4.70 -5.12
CA ASP A 145 -0.27 -5.77 -4.51
C ASP A 145 -1.65 -5.86 -5.16
N LYS A 146 -2.23 -7.04 -5.18
CA LYS A 146 -3.58 -7.23 -5.73
C LYS A 146 -4.64 -6.72 -4.74
N THR A 147 -4.67 -7.31 -3.55
CA THR A 147 -5.78 -7.17 -2.59
C THR A 147 -5.76 -5.80 -1.90
N GLY A 148 -6.90 -5.08 -1.91
CA GLY A 148 -6.99 -3.74 -1.32
C GLY A 148 -6.28 -2.63 -2.12
N THR A 149 -5.40 -2.97 -3.06
CA THR A 149 -4.65 -2.03 -3.91
C THR A 149 -5.26 -1.96 -5.31
N LEU A 150 -5.14 -3.01 -6.11
CA LEU A 150 -5.80 -3.11 -7.43
C LEU A 150 -7.28 -3.45 -7.33
N THR A 151 -7.68 -4.09 -6.24
CA THR A 151 -9.05 -4.48 -5.91
C THR A 151 -9.58 -3.63 -4.74
N GLU A 152 -10.87 -3.71 -4.48
CA GLU A 152 -11.54 -2.90 -3.45
C GLU A 152 -11.18 -3.30 -2.01
N GLY A 153 -10.67 -4.54 -1.81
CA GLY A 153 -10.35 -5.09 -0.50
C GLY A 153 -11.60 -5.49 0.30
N HIS A 154 -12.74 -5.63 -0.38
CA HIS A 154 -14.00 -6.10 0.19
C HIS A 154 -14.45 -7.37 -0.52
N PRO A 155 -13.80 -8.50 -0.25
CA PRO A 155 -14.15 -9.76 -0.87
C PRO A 155 -15.56 -10.20 -0.49
N THR A 156 -16.25 -10.81 -1.46
CA THR A 156 -17.57 -11.40 -1.29
C THR A 156 -17.58 -12.84 -1.78
N ALA A 157 -18.29 -13.73 -1.11
CA ALA A 157 -18.48 -15.10 -1.57
C ALA A 157 -19.44 -15.10 -2.76
N THR A 158 -18.94 -15.46 -3.94
CA THR A 158 -19.67 -15.40 -5.21
C THR A 158 -20.16 -16.77 -5.69
N GLY A 159 -19.63 -17.84 -5.14
CA GLY A 159 -20.01 -19.20 -5.52
C GLY A 159 -19.69 -20.25 -4.46
N TRP A 160 -20.56 -21.23 -4.38
CA TRP A 160 -20.46 -22.36 -3.47
C TRP A 160 -20.62 -23.66 -4.25
N LEU A 161 -19.68 -24.57 -4.15
CA LEU A 161 -19.74 -25.89 -4.76
C LEU A 161 -19.53 -26.95 -3.69
N TRP A 162 -20.62 -27.61 -3.29
CA TRP A 162 -20.61 -28.67 -2.30
C TRP A 162 -20.42 -30.03 -2.95
N ALA A 163 -19.55 -30.87 -2.39
CA ALA A 163 -19.28 -32.23 -2.91
C ALA A 163 -20.47 -33.19 -2.68
N GLN A 164 -21.24 -32.96 -1.64
CA GLN A 164 -22.38 -33.75 -1.24
C GLN A 164 -23.58 -32.84 -0.87
N PRO A 165 -24.81 -33.35 -0.77
CA PRO A 165 -25.94 -32.58 -0.26
C PRO A 165 -25.59 -31.89 1.04
N GLN A 166 -25.92 -30.60 1.12
CA GLN A 166 -25.50 -29.74 2.26
C GLN A 166 -26.14 -30.25 3.56
N GLU A 167 -25.30 -30.76 4.47
CA GLU A 167 -25.74 -30.98 5.84
C GLU A 167 -25.56 -29.65 6.63
N PRO A 168 -26.60 -29.19 7.34
CA PRO A 168 -26.53 -27.89 8.05
C PRO A 168 -25.37 -27.77 9.02
N HIS A 169 -24.91 -28.88 9.59
CA HIS A 169 -23.80 -28.87 10.53
C HIS A 169 -22.46 -28.48 9.88
N PHE A 170 -22.21 -28.79 8.60
CA PHE A 170 -20.98 -28.38 7.91
C PHE A 170 -20.89 -26.85 7.81
N LYS A 171 -22.00 -26.17 7.49
CA LYS A 171 -22.04 -24.72 7.47
C LYS A 171 -21.83 -24.11 8.86
N ASN A 172 -22.35 -24.75 9.92
CA ASN A 172 -22.15 -24.31 11.29
C ASN A 172 -20.68 -24.42 11.73
N VAL A 173 -19.99 -25.50 11.34
CA VAL A 173 -18.56 -25.69 11.59
C VAL A 173 -17.73 -24.69 10.79
N LEU A 174 -18.04 -24.52 9.51
CA LEU A 174 -17.36 -23.55 8.65
C LEU A 174 -17.50 -22.11 9.19
N LEU A 175 -18.72 -21.71 9.59
CA LEU A 175 -18.94 -20.40 10.21
C LEU A 175 -18.11 -20.24 11.49
N ALA A 176 -18.10 -21.26 12.36
CA ALA A 176 -17.33 -21.21 13.60
C ALA A 176 -15.80 -21.12 13.37
N ALA A 177 -15.31 -21.81 12.34
CA ALA A 177 -13.90 -21.78 11.95
C ALA A 177 -13.50 -20.40 11.41
N GLU A 178 -14.28 -19.84 10.49
CA GLU A 178 -13.98 -18.55 9.86
C GLU A 178 -14.20 -17.36 10.77
N LEU A 179 -15.07 -17.43 11.78
CA LEU A 179 -15.20 -16.42 12.82
C LEU A 179 -13.93 -16.26 13.68
N LYS A 180 -13.06 -17.27 13.72
CA LYS A 180 -11.78 -17.23 14.44
C LYS A 180 -10.59 -16.95 13.51
N SER A 181 -10.81 -16.93 12.20
CA SER A 181 -9.79 -16.67 11.21
C SER A 181 -9.54 -15.16 11.06
N GLU A 182 -8.28 -14.77 11.03
CA GLU A 182 -7.87 -13.39 10.75
C GLU A 182 -7.64 -13.12 9.26
N HIS A 183 -7.90 -14.12 8.40
CA HIS A 183 -7.67 -13.98 6.97
C HIS A 183 -8.70 -13.03 6.33
N PRO A 184 -8.30 -12.13 5.41
CA PRO A 184 -9.23 -11.18 4.78
C PRO A 184 -10.43 -11.82 4.09
N LEU A 185 -10.26 -13.04 3.53
CA LEU A 185 -11.34 -13.77 2.85
C LEU A 185 -12.34 -14.41 3.82
N ALA A 186 -11.97 -14.62 5.08
CA ALA A 186 -12.85 -15.20 6.10
C ALA A 186 -14.11 -14.35 6.30
N GLY A 187 -13.95 -13.03 6.33
CA GLY A 187 -15.06 -12.09 6.46
C GLY A 187 -16.15 -12.25 5.38
N ALA A 188 -15.74 -12.56 4.15
CA ALA A 188 -16.66 -12.81 3.04
C ALA A 188 -17.51 -14.08 3.25
N ILE A 189 -16.88 -15.14 3.74
CA ILE A 189 -17.55 -16.42 4.05
C ILE A 189 -18.51 -16.23 5.23
N VAL A 190 -18.03 -15.56 6.28
CA VAL A 190 -18.84 -15.25 7.48
C VAL A 190 -20.08 -14.44 7.10
N ALA A 191 -19.91 -13.36 6.32
CA ALA A 191 -21.02 -12.51 5.90
C ALA A 191 -22.08 -13.32 5.12
N ALA A 192 -21.63 -14.11 4.13
CA ALA A 192 -22.54 -14.93 3.34
C ALA A 192 -23.28 -16.01 4.15
N LEU A 193 -22.60 -16.63 5.12
CA LEU A 193 -23.23 -17.64 5.97
C LEU A 193 -24.19 -17.02 7.00
N GLN A 194 -23.94 -15.80 7.47
CA GLN A 194 -24.81 -15.09 8.41
C GLN A 194 -26.10 -14.55 7.79
N GLU A 195 -26.15 -14.39 6.46
CA GLU A 195 -27.39 -14.08 5.75
C GLU A 195 -28.40 -15.22 5.78
N GLU A 196 -27.96 -16.45 6.02
CA GLU A 196 -28.82 -17.62 6.18
C GLU A 196 -29.28 -17.75 7.65
N GLU A 197 -30.49 -17.31 7.98
CA GLU A 197 -31.03 -17.24 9.36
C GLU A 197 -30.93 -18.53 10.20
N LYS A 198 -30.76 -19.70 9.58
CA LYS A 198 -30.70 -21.01 10.24
C LYS A 198 -29.29 -21.42 10.64
N ILE A 199 -28.23 -20.72 10.19
CA ILE A 199 -26.85 -21.09 10.46
C ILE A 199 -26.39 -20.43 11.75
N LYS A 200 -25.88 -21.25 12.68
CA LYS A 200 -25.30 -20.82 13.94
C LYS A 200 -23.91 -21.41 14.10
N PRO A 201 -22.94 -20.66 14.64
CA PRO A 201 -21.59 -21.18 14.82
C PRO A 201 -21.57 -22.39 15.76
N ALA A 202 -20.88 -23.45 15.37
CA ALA A 202 -20.66 -24.62 16.20
C ALA A 202 -19.67 -24.31 17.33
N THR A 203 -19.75 -25.06 18.43
CA THR A 203 -18.73 -24.98 19.49
C THR A 203 -17.54 -25.87 19.11
N LEU A 204 -16.41 -25.27 18.76
CA LEU A 204 -15.21 -26.00 18.34
C LEU A 204 -14.41 -26.48 19.54
N ASP A 205 -13.87 -27.71 19.46
CA ASP A 205 -13.02 -28.32 20.49
C ASP A 205 -11.59 -27.72 20.45
N SER A 206 -11.07 -27.42 19.23
CA SER A 206 -9.78 -26.78 19.03
C SER A 206 -9.75 -25.90 17.78
N PHE A 207 -8.79 -24.97 17.74
CA PHE A 207 -8.51 -24.11 16.58
C PHE A 207 -7.00 -23.96 16.41
N GLU A 208 -6.52 -24.12 15.20
CA GLU A 208 -5.11 -23.94 14.84
C GLU A 208 -5.01 -23.18 13.52
N SER A 209 -4.24 -22.10 13.49
CA SER A 209 -3.90 -21.37 12.27
C SER A 209 -2.60 -21.90 11.67
N ILE A 210 -2.64 -22.27 10.38
CA ILE A 210 -1.48 -22.77 9.63
C ILE A 210 -1.03 -21.68 8.69
N THR A 211 0.08 -21.02 9.03
CA THR A 211 0.59 -19.86 8.30
C THR A 211 0.72 -20.13 6.80
N GLY A 212 0.09 -19.27 5.99
CA GLY A 212 0.13 -19.32 4.53
C GLY A 212 -0.63 -20.49 3.89
N LYS A 213 -1.36 -21.30 4.68
CA LYS A 213 -2.14 -22.43 4.16
C LYS A 213 -3.62 -22.36 4.52
N GLY A 214 -3.98 -21.92 5.73
CA GLY A 214 -5.36 -21.85 6.20
C GLY A 214 -5.50 -22.17 7.68
N ILE A 215 -6.65 -22.73 8.07
CA ILE A 215 -6.99 -23.05 9.44
C ILE A 215 -7.43 -24.51 9.58
N LYS A 216 -7.20 -25.08 10.75
CA LYS A 216 -7.63 -26.43 11.13
C LYS A 216 -8.41 -26.34 12.44
N VAL A 217 -9.54 -27.03 12.53
CA VAL A 217 -10.39 -27.03 13.72
C VAL A 217 -10.83 -28.47 14.04
N SER A 218 -11.07 -28.73 15.32
CA SER A 218 -11.68 -30.00 15.76
C SER A 218 -13.13 -29.74 16.20
N TYR A 219 -14.02 -30.62 15.77
CA TYR A 219 -15.43 -30.60 16.16
C TYR A 219 -15.93 -32.04 16.27
N GLN A 220 -16.44 -32.42 17.44
CA GLN A 220 -16.97 -33.76 17.75
C GLN A 220 -15.95 -34.89 17.41
N GLY A 221 -14.67 -34.68 17.72
CA GLY A 221 -13.62 -35.65 17.49
C GLY A 221 -13.17 -35.79 16.03
N ARG A 222 -13.69 -35.00 15.09
CA ARG A 222 -13.27 -34.97 13.68
C ARG A 222 -12.49 -33.67 13.39
N THR A 223 -11.53 -33.77 12.47
CA THR A 223 -10.72 -32.64 12.03
C THR A 223 -11.31 -32.00 10.78
N TYR A 224 -11.63 -30.72 10.85
CA TYR A 224 -12.04 -29.90 9.71
C TYR A 224 -10.93 -28.91 9.37
N TRP A 225 -10.84 -28.54 8.11
CA TRP A 225 -9.87 -27.57 7.64
C TRP A 225 -10.49 -26.66 6.57
N VAL A 226 -10.00 -25.39 6.55
CA VAL A 226 -10.39 -24.39 5.57
C VAL A 226 -9.13 -23.70 5.09
N GLY A 227 -8.92 -23.60 3.77
CA GLY A 227 -7.73 -22.91 3.29
C GLY A 227 -7.43 -23.08 1.81
N SER A 228 -6.15 -22.89 1.48
CA SER A 228 -5.63 -22.90 0.11
C SER A 228 -5.48 -24.29 -0.47
N HIS A 229 -5.16 -24.37 -1.77
CA HIS A 229 -4.83 -25.62 -2.44
C HIS A 229 -3.63 -26.36 -1.80
N LYS A 230 -2.72 -25.63 -1.14
CA LYS A 230 -1.60 -26.25 -0.39
C LYS A 230 -2.15 -27.07 0.80
N LEU A 231 -3.14 -26.54 1.51
CA LEU A 231 -3.75 -27.23 2.63
C LEU A 231 -4.57 -28.44 2.19
N LEU A 232 -5.32 -28.32 1.10
CA LEU A 232 -6.03 -29.45 0.49
C LEU A 232 -5.09 -30.62 0.18
N LYS A 233 -3.90 -30.33 -0.39
CA LYS A 233 -2.87 -31.37 -0.65
C LYS A 233 -2.31 -31.99 0.63
N ASP A 234 -2.05 -31.19 1.66
CA ASP A 234 -1.54 -31.68 2.94
C ASP A 234 -2.49 -32.70 3.59
N PHE A 235 -3.81 -32.50 3.43
CA PHE A 235 -4.82 -33.44 3.91
C PHE A 235 -5.11 -34.59 2.94
N GLY A 236 -4.48 -34.60 1.75
CA GLY A 236 -4.67 -35.66 0.74
C GLY A 236 -6.06 -35.65 0.11
N ALA A 237 -6.81 -34.57 0.25
CA ALA A 237 -8.15 -34.46 -0.32
C ALA A 237 -8.08 -34.25 -1.84
N ILE A 238 -9.05 -34.79 -2.58
CA ILE A 238 -9.07 -34.77 -4.04
C ILE A 238 -10.29 -34.00 -4.51
N VAL A 239 -10.12 -33.15 -5.51
CA VAL A 239 -11.21 -32.50 -6.23
C VAL A 239 -11.79 -33.49 -7.23
N SER A 240 -13.08 -33.77 -7.16
CA SER A 240 -13.75 -34.66 -8.12
C SER A 240 -13.81 -34.01 -9.52
N ASP A 241 -13.88 -34.82 -10.57
CA ASP A 241 -13.94 -34.33 -11.95
C ASP A 241 -15.12 -33.36 -12.18
N VAL A 242 -16.26 -33.62 -11.54
CA VAL A 242 -17.44 -32.75 -11.62
C VAL A 242 -17.18 -31.38 -11.01
N MET A 243 -16.39 -31.31 -9.92
CA MET A 243 -16.02 -30.04 -9.29
C MET A 243 -14.90 -29.33 -10.03
N ALA A 244 -14.03 -30.08 -10.73
CA ALA A 244 -12.88 -29.54 -11.43
C ALA A 244 -13.27 -28.56 -12.54
N ASP A 245 -14.30 -28.85 -13.32
CA ASP A 245 -14.78 -27.97 -14.39
C ASP A 245 -15.29 -26.63 -13.86
N MET A 246 -16.05 -26.67 -12.76
CA MET A 246 -16.54 -25.45 -12.11
C MET A 246 -15.40 -24.66 -11.42
N LEU A 247 -14.45 -25.36 -10.83
CA LEU A 247 -13.25 -24.74 -10.25
C LEU A 247 -12.48 -23.94 -11.31
N VAL A 248 -12.26 -24.54 -12.50
CA VAL A 248 -11.58 -23.85 -13.61
C VAL A 248 -12.35 -22.59 -14.04
N ARG A 249 -13.69 -22.63 -14.05
CA ARG A 249 -14.50 -21.44 -14.37
C ARG A 249 -14.34 -20.36 -13.31
N TYR A 250 -14.45 -20.69 -12.03
CA TYR A 250 -14.27 -19.73 -10.94
C TYR A 250 -12.90 -19.07 -10.99
N GLU A 251 -11.83 -19.85 -11.21
CA GLU A 251 -10.46 -19.32 -11.33
C GLU A 251 -10.32 -18.42 -12.58
N SER A 252 -10.92 -18.81 -13.71
CA SER A 252 -10.90 -18.02 -14.96
C SER A 252 -11.65 -16.69 -14.82
N ASP A 253 -12.65 -16.64 -13.94
CA ASP A 253 -13.38 -15.41 -13.60
C ASP A 253 -12.61 -14.51 -12.62
N GLY A 254 -11.43 -14.94 -12.17
CA GLY A 254 -10.56 -14.18 -11.28
C GLY A 254 -10.93 -14.30 -9.80
N ASN A 255 -11.75 -15.30 -9.44
CA ASN A 255 -12.09 -15.55 -8.04
C ASN A 255 -10.94 -16.21 -7.30
N GLY A 256 -10.73 -15.82 -6.05
CA GLY A 256 -9.95 -16.58 -5.09
C GLY A 256 -10.70 -17.84 -4.69
N ILE A 257 -9.97 -18.95 -4.53
CA ILE A 257 -10.58 -20.24 -4.21
C ILE A 257 -10.18 -20.65 -2.79
N ILE A 258 -11.19 -21.00 -2.01
CA ILE A 258 -11.06 -21.56 -0.66
C ILE A 258 -11.64 -22.95 -0.66
N TYR A 259 -10.90 -23.90 -0.08
CA TYR A 259 -11.31 -25.28 0.06
C TYR A 259 -11.72 -25.54 1.51
N PHE A 260 -12.84 -26.20 1.72
CA PHE A 260 -13.30 -26.67 3.02
C PHE A 260 -13.41 -28.18 3.01
N GLY A 261 -12.82 -28.84 3.99
CA GLY A 261 -12.82 -30.30 4.08
C GLY A 261 -12.88 -30.84 5.50
N CYS A 262 -13.08 -32.15 5.59
CA CYS A 262 -13.06 -32.92 6.82
C CYS A 262 -12.17 -34.14 6.62
N GLU A 263 -11.15 -34.31 7.50
CA GLU A 263 -10.14 -35.34 7.34
C GLU A 263 -9.52 -35.28 5.92
N ASN A 264 -9.59 -36.34 5.14
CA ASN A 264 -9.11 -36.43 3.75
C ASN A 264 -10.20 -36.19 2.69
N GLU A 265 -11.40 -35.74 3.10
CA GLU A 265 -12.51 -35.48 2.20
C GLU A 265 -12.70 -33.98 1.96
N LEU A 266 -12.84 -33.59 0.68
CA LEU A 266 -13.26 -32.26 0.30
C LEU A 266 -14.79 -32.14 0.44
N LEU A 267 -15.25 -31.17 1.24
CA LEU A 267 -16.68 -30.91 1.47
C LEU A 267 -17.21 -29.80 0.56
N ALA A 268 -16.44 -28.73 0.39
CA ALA A 268 -16.85 -27.60 -0.46
C ALA A 268 -15.66 -26.87 -1.07
N ILE A 269 -15.94 -26.26 -2.23
CA ILE A 269 -15.11 -25.23 -2.87
C ILE A 269 -15.92 -23.93 -2.78
N ILE A 270 -15.28 -22.87 -2.31
CA ILE A 270 -15.87 -21.55 -2.12
C ILE A 270 -15.14 -20.57 -3.01
N ALA A 271 -15.86 -19.93 -3.92
CA ALA A 271 -15.34 -18.88 -4.76
C ALA A 271 -15.57 -17.53 -4.08
N VAL A 272 -14.50 -16.76 -3.92
CA VAL A 272 -14.54 -15.43 -3.32
C VAL A 272 -13.98 -14.43 -4.32
N SER A 273 -14.74 -13.40 -4.64
CA SER A 273 -14.33 -12.33 -5.55
C SER A 273 -14.05 -11.06 -4.77
N ASP A 274 -12.93 -10.43 -5.11
CA ASP A 274 -12.61 -9.09 -4.68
C ASP A 274 -12.59 -8.20 -5.93
N PRO A 275 -13.60 -7.33 -6.13
CA PRO A 275 -13.76 -6.56 -7.35
C PRO A 275 -12.55 -5.68 -7.65
N ILE A 276 -12.13 -5.64 -8.92
CA ILE A 276 -11.11 -4.70 -9.38
C ILE A 276 -11.68 -3.29 -9.28
N LYS A 277 -10.94 -2.35 -8.68
CA LYS A 277 -11.34 -0.94 -8.60
C LYS A 277 -11.54 -0.37 -10.00
N ALA A 278 -12.58 0.39 -10.21
CA ALA A 278 -12.91 1.00 -11.50
C ALA A 278 -11.74 1.84 -12.10
N THR A 279 -10.90 2.41 -11.23
CA THR A 279 -9.76 3.24 -11.62
C THR A 279 -8.47 2.47 -11.89
N SER A 280 -8.39 1.18 -11.51
CA SER A 280 -7.13 0.41 -11.59
C SER A 280 -6.63 0.22 -13.02
N ALA A 281 -7.53 -0.07 -13.96
CA ALA A 281 -7.15 -0.25 -15.37
C ALA A 281 -6.57 1.03 -15.99
N GLU A 282 -7.17 2.18 -15.67
CA GLU A 282 -6.69 3.49 -16.14
C GLU A 282 -5.34 3.84 -15.51
N ALA A 283 -5.17 3.61 -14.22
CA ALA A 283 -3.91 3.83 -13.52
C ALA A 283 -2.76 2.99 -14.10
N VAL A 284 -2.99 1.70 -14.37
CA VAL A 284 -2.02 0.80 -15.01
C VAL A 284 -1.66 1.32 -16.41
N LYS A 285 -2.64 1.72 -17.21
CA LYS A 285 -2.42 2.27 -18.54
C LYS A 285 -1.58 3.55 -18.51
N GLU A 286 -1.86 4.44 -17.56
CA GLU A 286 -1.14 5.70 -17.41
C GLU A 286 0.31 5.47 -16.98
N LEU A 287 0.58 4.58 -16.03
CA LEU A 287 1.94 4.21 -15.62
C LEU A 287 2.74 3.63 -16.80
N LYS A 288 2.14 2.74 -17.60
CA LYS A 288 2.76 2.21 -18.80
C LYS A 288 3.08 3.31 -19.83
N ARG A 289 2.17 4.28 -20.01
CA ARG A 289 2.38 5.42 -20.91
C ARG A 289 3.59 6.27 -20.50
N GLN A 290 3.87 6.33 -19.20
CA GLN A 290 5.06 7.01 -18.64
C GLN A 290 6.34 6.16 -18.76
N GLY A 291 6.29 4.97 -19.34
CA GLY A 291 7.45 4.08 -19.50
C GLY A 291 7.84 3.34 -18.22
N ILE A 292 6.92 3.20 -17.27
CA ILE A 292 7.12 2.49 -16.02
C ILE A 292 6.72 1.03 -16.19
N ASP A 293 7.63 0.11 -15.86
CA ASP A 293 7.35 -1.33 -15.81
C ASP A 293 6.40 -1.63 -14.66
N ILE A 294 5.41 -2.51 -14.87
CA ILE A 294 4.44 -2.87 -13.84
C ILE A 294 4.51 -4.36 -13.57
N CYS A 295 4.52 -4.71 -12.29
CA CYS A 295 4.42 -6.08 -11.83
C CYS A 295 3.32 -6.20 -10.76
N MET A 296 2.50 -7.22 -10.83
CA MET A 296 1.52 -7.55 -9.79
C MET A 296 2.06 -8.65 -8.89
N LEU A 297 1.93 -8.48 -7.56
CA LEU A 297 2.19 -9.52 -6.57
C LEU A 297 0.88 -9.94 -5.91
N THR A 298 0.71 -11.25 -5.67
CA THR A 298 -0.49 -11.76 -4.98
C THR A 298 -0.21 -13.10 -4.30
N GLY A 299 -0.86 -13.35 -3.18
CA GLY A 299 -0.92 -14.67 -2.55
C GLY A 299 -1.91 -15.63 -3.21
N ASP A 300 -2.69 -15.16 -4.18
CA ASP A 300 -3.63 -16.01 -4.92
C ASP A 300 -2.90 -16.98 -5.86
N GLY A 301 -3.60 -18.05 -6.22
CA GLY A 301 -3.09 -19.03 -7.18
C GLY A 301 -2.90 -18.48 -8.59
N GLN A 302 -2.05 -19.16 -9.36
CA GLN A 302 -1.59 -18.78 -10.69
C GLN A 302 -2.72 -18.41 -11.66
N ARG A 303 -3.84 -19.16 -11.69
CA ARG A 303 -4.95 -18.91 -12.62
C ARG A 303 -5.70 -17.63 -12.29
N THR A 304 -6.00 -17.40 -11.01
CA THR A 304 -6.64 -16.17 -10.53
C THR A 304 -5.78 -14.95 -10.81
N ALA A 305 -4.47 -15.06 -10.55
CA ALA A 305 -3.51 -14.01 -10.83
C ALA A 305 -3.43 -13.68 -12.33
N LEU A 306 -3.41 -14.70 -13.19
CA LEU A 306 -3.43 -14.54 -14.66
C LEU A 306 -4.71 -13.85 -15.13
N ALA A 307 -5.88 -14.23 -14.59
CA ALA A 307 -7.15 -13.62 -14.96
C ALA A 307 -7.19 -12.12 -14.62
N VAL A 308 -6.77 -11.74 -13.41
CA VAL A 308 -6.73 -10.34 -12.98
C VAL A 308 -5.69 -9.54 -13.76
N SER A 309 -4.46 -10.08 -13.91
CA SER A 309 -3.40 -9.40 -14.65
C SER A 309 -3.76 -9.16 -16.11
N SER A 310 -4.42 -10.13 -16.77
CA SER A 310 -4.89 -10.00 -18.15
C SER A 310 -5.97 -8.92 -18.29
N ARG A 311 -6.94 -8.84 -17.36
CA ARG A 311 -7.97 -7.79 -17.35
C ARG A 311 -7.40 -6.39 -17.18
N LEU A 312 -6.31 -6.26 -16.40
CA LEU A 312 -5.62 -4.99 -16.17
C LEU A 312 -4.53 -4.71 -17.20
N GLY A 313 -4.24 -5.65 -18.11
CA GLY A 313 -3.16 -5.54 -19.08
C GLY A 313 -1.76 -5.62 -18.45
N ILE A 314 -1.59 -6.21 -17.27
CA ILE A 314 -0.30 -6.38 -16.61
C ILE A 314 0.35 -7.67 -17.12
N GLU A 315 1.54 -7.55 -17.70
CA GLU A 315 2.24 -8.70 -18.34
C GLU A 315 3.04 -9.54 -17.34
N ARG A 316 3.53 -8.90 -16.27
CA ARG A 316 4.37 -9.55 -15.27
C ARG A 316 3.65 -9.65 -13.95
N PHE A 317 3.52 -10.87 -13.43
CA PHE A 317 2.94 -11.09 -12.12
C PHE A 317 3.63 -12.26 -11.38
N VAL A 318 3.53 -12.26 -10.06
CA VAL A 318 3.96 -13.35 -9.19
C VAL A 318 2.76 -13.78 -8.38
N ALA A 319 2.41 -15.06 -8.48
CA ALA A 319 1.31 -15.71 -7.77
C ALA A 319 1.83 -16.56 -6.61
N ASP A 320 0.93 -17.02 -5.73
CA ASP A 320 1.24 -17.87 -4.57
C ASP A 320 2.33 -17.29 -3.64
N ALA A 321 2.52 -15.96 -3.67
CA ALA A 321 3.58 -15.27 -2.95
C ALA A 321 3.26 -15.13 -1.46
N LEU A 322 4.13 -15.65 -0.60
CA LEU A 322 4.13 -15.37 0.83
C LEU A 322 4.72 -13.98 1.11
N PRO A 323 4.53 -13.41 2.30
CA PRO A 323 5.10 -12.09 2.65
C PRO A 323 6.62 -12.01 2.45
N ASP A 324 7.35 -13.06 2.78
CA ASP A 324 8.81 -13.12 2.59
C ASP A 324 9.19 -13.16 1.09
N ASP A 325 8.44 -13.90 0.26
CA ASP A 325 8.66 -13.97 -1.19
C ASP A 325 8.46 -12.59 -1.85
N LYS A 326 7.49 -11.81 -1.35
CA LYS A 326 7.25 -10.43 -1.83
C LYS A 326 8.48 -9.54 -1.56
N ALA A 327 9.06 -9.64 -0.37
CA ALA A 327 10.25 -8.88 0.00
C ALA A 327 11.47 -9.31 -0.83
N GLU A 328 11.64 -10.62 -1.04
CA GLU A 328 12.75 -11.15 -1.86
C GLU A 328 12.65 -10.68 -3.31
N PHE A 329 11.46 -10.71 -3.91
CA PHE A 329 11.23 -10.21 -5.25
C PHE A 329 11.60 -8.73 -5.42
N ILE A 330 11.28 -7.87 -4.44
CA ILE A 330 11.69 -6.47 -4.46
C ILE A 330 13.22 -6.35 -4.43
N ARG A 331 13.89 -7.12 -3.55
CA ARG A 331 15.38 -7.11 -3.48
C ARG A 331 16.01 -7.55 -4.79
N GLU A 332 15.49 -8.57 -5.46
CA GLU A 332 15.97 -9.01 -6.76
C GLU A 332 15.90 -7.90 -7.81
N LEU A 333 14.78 -7.17 -7.87
CA LEU A 333 14.63 -6.03 -8.78
C LEU A 333 15.64 -4.91 -8.45
N GLN A 334 15.86 -4.64 -7.17
CA GLN A 334 16.85 -3.63 -6.73
C GLN A 334 18.28 -4.06 -7.08
N LEU A 335 18.63 -5.35 -6.93
CA LEU A 335 19.93 -5.90 -7.34
C LEU A 335 20.16 -5.79 -8.86
N GLN A 336 19.10 -5.86 -9.66
CA GLN A 336 19.14 -5.60 -11.11
C GLN A 336 19.28 -4.10 -11.46
N GLY A 337 19.43 -3.23 -10.46
CA GLY A 337 19.56 -1.78 -10.64
C GLY A 337 18.24 -1.06 -10.90
N LYS A 338 17.09 -1.72 -10.74
CA LYS A 338 15.78 -1.10 -10.88
C LYS A 338 15.48 -0.21 -9.66
N LYS A 339 14.76 0.89 -9.90
CA LYS A 339 14.20 1.75 -8.87
C LYS A 339 12.74 1.40 -8.70
N VAL A 340 12.44 0.71 -7.61
CA VAL A 340 11.15 0.09 -7.37
C VAL A 340 10.30 0.96 -6.44
N ALA A 341 9.03 1.12 -6.78
CA ALA A 341 8.00 1.56 -5.83
C ALA A 341 7.06 0.38 -5.57
N MET A 342 6.94 -0.02 -4.31
CA MET A 342 5.94 -0.98 -3.87
C MET A 342 4.67 -0.25 -3.43
N VAL A 343 3.51 -0.74 -3.89
CA VAL A 343 2.19 -0.24 -3.48
C VAL A 343 1.39 -1.39 -2.90
N GLY A 344 0.95 -1.23 -1.67
CA GLY A 344 0.19 -2.24 -0.93
C GLY A 344 -0.59 -1.62 0.21
N ASP A 345 -1.46 -2.38 0.88
CA ASP A 345 -2.29 -1.93 2.00
C ASP A 345 -1.56 -1.96 3.37
N GLY A 346 -0.37 -2.54 3.43
CA GLY A 346 0.49 -2.61 4.61
C GLY A 346 0.21 -3.77 5.56
N ILE A 347 -0.87 -4.50 5.40
CA ILE A 347 -1.22 -5.61 6.30
C ILE A 347 -0.32 -6.84 6.02
N ASN A 348 -0.29 -7.27 4.76
CA ASN A 348 0.48 -8.43 4.32
C ASN A 348 1.80 -8.07 3.61
N ASP A 349 2.03 -6.78 3.38
CA ASP A 349 3.14 -6.27 2.57
C ASP A 349 4.17 -5.48 3.37
N SER A 350 4.05 -5.45 4.70
CA SER A 350 4.87 -4.60 5.58
C SER A 350 6.38 -4.78 5.36
N GLN A 351 6.84 -6.01 5.14
CA GLN A 351 8.25 -6.32 4.86
C GLN A 351 8.69 -5.80 3.48
N ALA A 352 7.85 -5.97 2.45
CA ALA A 352 8.13 -5.49 1.10
C ALA A 352 8.08 -3.95 1.00
N LEU A 353 7.20 -3.31 1.77
CA LEU A 353 7.06 -1.85 1.84
C LEU A 353 8.23 -1.18 2.61
N ALA A 354 8.92 -1.92 3.47
CA ALA A 354 10.05 -1.41 4.27
C ALA A 354 11.39 -1.38 3.51
N LEU A 355 11.47 -2.00 2.32
CA LEU A 355 12.67 -2.09 1.46
C LEU A 355 12.78 -0.90 0.51
#